data_206f3d94c18baede1e4535f50c067f0c
#
_entry.id   206f3d94c18baede1e4535f50c067f0c
#
_cell.length_a   1.000
_cell.length_b   1.000
_cell.length_c   1.000
_cell.angle_alpha   90.00
_cell.angle_beta   90.00
_cell.angle_gamma   90.00
#
_symmetry.space_group_name_H-M   'P 1'
#
loop_
_entity.id
_entity.type
_entity.pdbx_description
1 polymer ?
#
loop_
_entity_poly.entity_id
_entity_poly.type
_entity_poly.pdbx_seq_one_letter_code
_entity_poly.pdbx_strand_id
1 'polypeptide(L)'
;MPCLFNSFDPYFKQPFGAVRAGQSVHLSLCIPEELGYVDPHLVLQKEGRYDVPVHYRMKFDGQTPHQNHFSVDVTLNDVGLYFYYFDLYTDFRRIVRGPDNCGVVSWQEGESWQITVYEADFETPAPIKGKVFYQIFPDRFCEGVENKPMPFPDRLYQADKHAEPFWQPNEVGGHLNEDYFGGDLKGIQIKLPYLREMGVDYLYLNPIFEAHSNHRYNTADYLNVDPLLGTNEDFETLCAEARKYGIGIVLDGVFSHTGSDSRYFNREGRYGEGGAYRDPNSPYRSWYDFDSKYKDGYRSWWGFETLPEVNEETPSYVEFITGEGGVIDTWLRRGAAGFRLDVADELPDEFIEKVRTAVKRVGPDKFLLGEVWEDATTKFGFDKRRTYLLGKGLDSVMNYPFKNAVLGFVCGRDAGQTMTDILSICEHYPAPALDTALNFLSTHDTERALTVIADEPANGRGREWQSGRCVTGDAYEEGMLKLRMAYAIIYTLPGVPCLYYGDE
;
A
#
# COMPACT_ATOMS: atom_id res chain seq x y z
N MET A 1 -30.27 -23.07 -3.17
CA MET A 1 -31.28 -22.08 -3.58
C MET A 1 -30.69 -21.28 -4.71
N PRO A 2 -31.47 -20.79 -5.66
CA PRO A 2 -30.94 -19.85 -6.67
C PRO A 2 -30.41 -18.60 -5.95
N CYS A 3 -29.34 -17.99 -6.48
CA CYS A 3 -28.78 -16.76 -5.93
C CYS A 3 -29.79 -15.62 -6.11
N LEU A 4 -30.11 -14.89 -5.02
CA LEU A 4 -31.10 -13.82 -5.05
C LEU A 4 -30.47 -12.52 -5.58
N PHE A 5 -29.22 -12.32 -5.28
CA PHE A 5 -28.38 -11.18 -5.64
C PHE A 5 -26.90 -11.54 -5.45
N ASN A 6 -26.05 -11.08 -6.35
CA ASN A 6 -24.60 -11.16 -6.18
C ASN A 6 -23.96 -9.96 -6.89
N SER A 7 -23.35 -9.06 -6.14
CA SER A 7 -22.74 -7.84 -6.71
C SER A 7 -21.56 -8.11 -7.64
N PHE A 8 -20.99 -9.31 -7.61
CA PHE A 8 -19.94 -9.73 -8.53
C PHE A 8 -20.44 -10.15 -9.91
N ASP A 9 -21.76 -10.46 -10.03
CA ASP A 9 -22.36 -10.87 -11.29
C ASP A 9 -22.96 -9.63 -12.01
N PRO A 10 -22.51 -9.34 -13.26
CA PRO A 10 -23.04 -8.22 -14.04
C PRO A 10 -24.56 -8.27 -14.32
N TYR A 11 -25.19 -9.42 -14.15
CA TYR A 11 -26.65 -9.50 -14.20
C TYR A 11 -27.30 -8.74 -13.05
N PHE A 12 -26.73 -8.77 -11.85
CA PHE A 12 -27.30 -8.16 -10.67
C PHE A 12 -26.85 -6.73 -10.41
N LYS A 13 -25.61 -6.39 -10.82
CA LYS A 13 -25.04 -5.05 -10.61
C LYS A 13 -24.27 -4.55 -11.83
N GLN A 14 -24.66 -3.42 -12.37
CA GLN A 14 -23.99 -2.73 -13.48
C GLN A 14 -23.81 -1.23 -13.18
N PRO A 15 -22.58 -0.70 -13.37
CA PRO A 15 -21.35 -1.42 -13.68
C PRO A 15 -20.87 -2.27 -12.51
N PHE A 16 -20.02 -3.26 -12.78
CA PHE A 16 -19.23 -3.92 -11.74
C PHE A 16 -18.21 -2.93 -11.17
N GLY A 17 -17.94 -3.03 -9.87
CA GLY A 17 -16.90 -2.23 -9.22
C GLY A 17 -17.40 -0.90 -8.66
N ALA A 18 -16.42 -0.05 -8.29
CA ALA A 18 -16.64 1.32 -7.85
C ALA A 18 -17.13 2.20 -9.01
N VAL A 19 -17.84 3.28 -8.70
CA VAL A 19 -18.45 4.17 -9.70
C VAL A 19 -17.98 5.62 -9.54
N ARG A 20 -17.96 6.36 -10.65
CA ARG A 20 -17.68 7.79 -10.66
C ARG A 20 -18.85 8.57 -10.04
N ALA A 21 -18.58 9.66 -9.35
CA ALA A 21 -19.62 10.58 -8.93
C ALA A 21 -20.47 11.02 -10.15
N GLY A 22 -21.80 10.94 -10.01
CA GLY A 22 -22.76 11.20 -11.08
C GLY A 22 -23.05 10.01 -11.99
N GLN A 23 -22.42 8.88 -11.82
CA GLN A 23 -22.70 7.66 -12.59
C GLN A 23 -23.91 6.91 -12.01
N SER A 24 -24.74 6.36 -12.88
CA SER A 24 -25.87 5.51 -12.49
C SER A 24 -25.42 4.07 -12.26
N VAL A 25 -26.00 3.44 -11.24
CA VAL A 25 -25.85 2.02 -10.93
C VAL A 25 -27.19 1.33 -11.10
N HIS A 26 -27.21 0.28 -11.93
CA HIS A 26 -28.35 -0.62 -12.10
C HIS A 26 -28.22 -1.81 -11.16
N LEU A 27 -29.26 -2.09 -10.37
CA LEU A 27 -29.31 -3.23 -9.46
C LEU A 27 -30.53 -4.07 -9.77
N SER A 28 -30.36 -5.39 -9.88
CA SER A 28 -31.45 -6.37 -10.16
C SER A 28 -31.55 -7.40 -9.02
N LEU A 29 -32.76 -7.88 -8.79
CA LEU A 29 -33.02 -8.99 -7.86
C LEU A 29 -33.79 -10.11 -8.56
N CYS A 30 -33.50 -11.35 -8.17
CA CYS A 30 -34.27 -12.54 -8.50
C CYS A 30 -34.89 -13.12 -7.23
N ILE A 31 -36.20 -13.03 -7.11
CA ILE A 31 -36.92 -13.46 -5.90
C ILE A 31 -37.76 -14.70 -6.22
N PRO A 32 -37.52 -15.86 -5.54
CA PRO A 32 -38.33 -17.05 -5.72
C PRO A 32 -39.82 -16.81 -5.39
N GLU A 33 -40.73 -17.37 -6.18
CA GLU A 33 -42.18 -17.30 -5.95
C GLU A 33 -42.60 -17.85 -4.57
N GLU A 34 -41.83 -18.79 -4.02
CA GLU A 34 -42.04 -19.39 -2.70
C GLU A 34 -42.01 -18.35 -1.57
N LEU A 35 -41.35 -17.21 -1.78
CA LEU A 35 -41.32 -16.11 -0.81
C LEU A 35 -42.66 -15.35 -0.76
N GLY A 36 -43.60 -15.65 -1.67
CA GLY A 36 -44.89 -15.01 -1.72
C GLY A 36 -44.87 -13.59 -2.30
N TYR A 37 -45.90 -12.80 -1.97
CA TYR A 37 -45.92 -11.39 -2.40
C TYR A 37 -44.84 -10.59 -1.67
N VAL A 38 -44.06 -9.83 -2.43
CA VAL A 38 -43.01 -8.92 -1.95
C VAL A 38 -43.09 -7.58 -2.66
N ASP A 39 -42.68 -6.52 -1.99
CA ASP A 39 -42.50 -5.17 -2.56
C ASP A 39 -41.06 -4.70 -2.27
N PRO A 40 -40.06 -5.18 -3.04
CA PRO A 40 -38.66 -4.98 -2.69
C PRO A 40 -38.22 -3.52 -2.89
N HIS A 41 -37.44 -3.03 -1.91
CA HIS A 41 -36.83 -1.72 -1.92
C HIS A 41 -35.33 -1.87 -1.72
N LEU A 42 -34.54 -1.19 -2.52
CA LEU A 42 -33.15 -0.94 -2.23
C LEU A 42 -33.06 0.05 -1.07
N VAL A 43 -32.38 -0.33 -0.01
CA VAL A 43 -32.07 0.54 1.13
C VAL A 43 -30.61 0.94 1.02
N LEU A 44 -30.35 2.23 0.84
CA LEU A 44 -29.03 2.78 0.57
C LEU A 44 -28.67 3.83 1.61
N GLN A 45 -27.50 3.71 2.22
CA GLN A 45 -26.99 4.64 3.22
C GLN A 45 -25.56 5.06 2.90
N LYS A 46 -25.32 6.38 2.82
CA LYS A 46 -23.95 6.92 2.75
C LYS A 46 -23.32 6.88 4.13
N GLU A 47 -22.09 6.39 4.24
CA GLU A 47 -21.34 6.40 5.50
C GLU A 47 -21.06 7.84 5.98
N GLY A 48 -21.06 8.02 7.31
CA GLY A 48 -20.82 9.32 7.94
C GLY A 48 -22.01 10.29 7.93
N ARG A 49 -23.12 9.92 7.31
CA ARG A 49 -24.37 10.67 7.43
C ARG A 49 -25.27 10.03 8.49
N TYR A 50 -25.70 10.84 9.45
CA TYR A 50 -26.72 10.47 10.46
C TYR A 50 -28.13 10.47 9.88
N ASP A 51 -28.28 10.71 8.58
CA ASP A 51 -29.55 10.74 7.88
C ASP A 51 -30.17 9.34 7.79
N VAL A 52 -31.48 9.31 7.70
CA VAL A 52 -32.25 8.10 7.47
C VAL A 52 -31.84 7.47 6.14
N PRO A 53 -31.64 6.15 6.06
CA PRO A 53 -31.35 5.48 4.79
C PRO A 53 -32.39 5.84 3.72
N VAL A 54 -31.94 6.01 2.49
CA VAL A 54 -32.84 6.29 1.36
C VAL A 54 -33.35 4.98 0.82
N HIS A 55 -34.69 4.90 0.65
CA HIS A 55 -35.36 3.73 0.13
C HIS A 55 -35.81 3.99 -1.32
N TYR A 56 -35.37 3.12 -2.22
CA TYR A 56 -35.76 3.15 -3.63
C TYR A 56 -36.63 1.92 -3.94
N ARG A 57 -37.90 2.12 -4.22
CA ARG A 57 -38.78 1.03 -4.64
C ARG A 57 -38.29 0.42 -5.94
N MET A 58 -38.17 -0.90 -5.99
CA MET A 58 -37.75 -1.61 -7.20
C MET A 58 -38.94 -1.83 -8.14
N LYS A 59 -38.65 -1.71 -9.41
CA LYS A 59 -39.64 -1.96 -10.48
C LYS A 59 -39.70 -3.46 -10.75
N PHE A 60 -40.90 -3.99 -10.93
CA PHE A 60 -41.10 -5.35 -11.43
C PHE A 60 -40.83 -5.39 -12.95
N ASP A 61 -39.89 -6.24 -13.36
CA ASP A 61 -39.44 -6.37 -14.76
C ASP A 61 -40.02 -7.60 -15.46
N GLY A 62 -40.63 -8.51 -14.71
CA GLY A 62 -41.22 -9.72 -15.25
C GLY A 62 -40.98 -10.95 -14.41
N GLN A 63 -41.40 -12.07 -14.97
CA GLN A 63 -41.37 -13.37 -14.28
C GLN A 63 -40.74 -14.42 -15.20
N THR A 64 -39.93 -15.28 -14.66
CA THR A 64 -39.51 -16.55 -15.24
C THR A 64 -40.08 -17.71 -14.44
N PRO A 65 -40.03 -18.98 -14.89
CA PRO A 65 -40.52 -20.07 -14.07
C PRO A 65 -39.85 -20.08 -12.70
N HIS A 66 -40.66 -19.93 -11.65
CA HIS A 66 -40.27 -19.92 -10.22
C HIS A 66 -39.56 -18.67 -9.70
N GLN A 67 -39.42 -17.60 -10.50
CA GLN A 67 -38.72 -16.37 -10.06
C GLN A 67 -39.36 -15.09 -10.57
N ASN A 68 -39.45 -14.10 -9.69
CA ASN A 68 -39.85 -12.73 -10.01
C ASN A 68 -38.56 -11.86 -10.11
N HIS A 69 -38.51 -11.02 -11.15
CA HIS A 69 -37.36 -10.14 -11.41
C HIS A 69 -37.72 -8.69 -11.09
N PHE A 70 -36.86 -8.00 -10.40
CA PHE A 70 -37.01 -6.60 -10.03
C PHE A 70 -35.71 -5.85 -10.32
N SER A 71 -35.82 -4.55 -10.65
CA SER A 71 -34.66 -3.69 -10.85
C SER A 71 -34.85 -2.27 -10.33
N VAL A 72 -33.74 -1.57 -10.14
CA VAL A 72 -33.71 -0.15 -9.81
C VAL A 72 -32.44 0.49 -10.35
N ASP A 73 -32.54 1.73 -10.82
CA ASP A 73 -31.41 2.57 -11.19
C ASP A 73 -31.25 3.67 -10.14
N VAL A 74 -30.02 3.85 -9.65
CA VAL A 74 -29.66 4.91 -8.70
C VAL A 74 -28.47 5.69 -9.19
N THR A 75 -28.47 7.01 -9.07
CA THR A 75 -27.36 7.88 -9.42
C THR A 75 -26.75 8.44 -8.14
N LEU A 76 -25.43 8.21 -7.95
CA LEU A 76 -24.70 8.60 -6.76
C LEU A 76 -23.77 9.79 -7.08
N ASN A 77 -24.08 10.96 -6.52
CA ASN A 77 -23.38 12.20 -6.84
C ASN A 77 -22.26 12.53 -5.86
N ASP A 78 -22.37 12.08 -4.62
CA ASP A 78 -21.42 12.42 -3.56
C ASP A 78 -20.34 11.34 -3.43
N VAL A 79 -19.08 11.74 -3.46
CA VAL A 79 -17.93 10.86 -3.22
C VAL A 79 -17.97 10.27 -1.81
N GLY A 80 -17.62 8.99 -1.67
CA GLY A 80 -17.57 8.27 -0.40
C GLY A 80 -18.08 6.83 -0.51
N LEU A 81 -18.23 6.19 0.64
CA LEU A 81 -18.77 4.83 0.71
C LEU A 81 -20.27 4.85 0.93
N TYR A 82 -20.94 3.96 0.25
CA TYR A 82 -22.36 3.66 0.42
C TYR A 82 -22.51 2.18 0.74
N PHE A 83 -23.38 1.88 1.70
CA PHE A 83 -23.76 0.53 2.08
C PHE A 83 -25.21 0.28 1.73
N TYR A 84 -25.52 -0.90 1.23
CA TYR A 84 -26.88 -1.23 0.80
C TYR A 84 -27.26 -2.67 1.09
N TYR A 85 -28.58 -2.86 1.23
CA TYR A 85 -29.28 -4.14 1.31
C TYR A 85 -30.66 -3.98 0.69
N PHE A 86 -31.44 -5.04 0.62
CA PHE A 86 -32.80 -4.94 0.10
C PHE A 86 -33.81 -5.31 1.19
N ASP A 87 -34.87 -4.47 1.33
CA ASP A 87 -35.97 -4.71 2.25
C ASP A 87 -37.18 -5.22 1.41
N LEU A 88 -37.81 -6.31 1.83
CA LEU A 88 -38.94 -6.89 1.09
C LEU A 88 -40.29 -6.26 1.46
N TYR A 89 -40.30 -5.39 2.48
CA TYR A 89 -41.42 -4.52 2.91
C TYR A 89 -42.74 -5.21 3.29
N THR A 90 -42.79 -6.53 3.35
CA THR A 90 -44.04 -7.26 3.63
C THR A 90 -44.09 -7.85 5.04
N ASP A 91 -42.97 -8.20 5.64
CA ASP A 91 -42.92 -8.92 6.92
C ASP A 91 -41.58 -8.83 7.63
N PHE A 92 -40.86 -7.70 7.53
CA PHE A 92 -39.52 -7.48 8.11
C PHE A 92 -38.39 -8.33 7.51
N ARG A 93 -38.63 -9.07 6.41
CA ARG A 93 -37.61 -9.79 5.69
C ARG A 93 -36.72 -8.84 4.90
N ARG A 94 -35.42 -9.13 4.92
CA ARG A 94 -34.40 -8.42 4.16
C ARG A 94 -33.59 -9.41 3.34
N ILE A 95 -32.99 -8.95 2.26
CA ILE A 95 -31.91 -9.66 1.59
C ILE A 95 -30.62 -8.95 1.95
N VAL A 96 -29.74 -9.66 2.66
CA VAL A 96 -28.46 -9.18 3.17
C VAL A 96 -27.33 -9.99 2.56
N ARG A 97 -26.10 -9.48 2.61
CA ARG A 97 -24.91 -10.14 2.06
C ARG A 97 -24.58 -11.41 2.86
N GLY A 98 -24.52 -12.54 2.16
CA GLY A 98 -24.02 -13.81 2.71
C GLY A 98 -22.50 -13.97 2.54
N PRO A 99 -21.92 -15.06 3.09
CA PRO A 99 -20.45 -15.28 3.16
C PRO A 99 -19.76 -15.33 1.80
N ASP A 100 -20.43 -15.79 0.76
CA ASP A 100 -19.96 -15.92 -0.63
C ASP A 100 -20.48 -14.81 -1.53
N ASN A 101 -20.79 -13.67 -0.95
CA ASN A 101 -21.37 -12.49 -1.59
C ASN A 101 -22.79 -12.71 -2.15
N CYS A 102 -23.37 -13.91 -2.07
CA CYS A 102 -24.75 -14.16 -2.45
C CYS A 102 -25.75 -13.60 -1.43
N GLY A 103 -26.83 -13.02 -1.92
CA GLY A 103 -27.91 -12.53 -1.10
C GLY A 103 -28.67 -13.65 -0.38
N VAL A 104 -28.82 -13.50 0.93
CA VAL A 104 -29.59 -14.40 1.77
C VAL A 104 -30.76 -13.69 2.43
N VAL A 105 -31.90 -14.39 2.57
CA VAL A 105 -33.04 -13.83 3.28
C VAL A 105 -32.78 -13.87 4.78
N SER A 106 -32.94 -12.73 5.44
CA SER A 106 -32.78 -12.58 6.88
C SER A 106 -33.96 -11.84 7.49
N TRP A 107 -34.33 -12.20 8.73
CA TRP A 107 -35.30 -11.50 9.58
C TRP A 107 -34.62 -10.51 10.54
N GLN A 108 -33.30 -10.49 10.53
CA GLN A 108 -32.45 -9.64 11.38
C GLN A 108 -31.55 -8.78 10.50
N GLU A 109 -30.91 -7.81 11.13
CA GLU A 109 -29.82 -7.09 10.49
C GLU A 109 -28.70 -8.07 10.08
N GLY A 110 -28.02 -7.76 8.99
CA GLY A 110 -26.94 -8.56 8.44
C GLY A 110 -25.92 -7.68 7.73
N GLU A 111 -24.95 -8.30 7.07
CA GLU A 111 -23.96 -7.55 6.32
C GLU A 111 -24.58 -6.87 5.09
N SER A 112 -24.06 -5.70 4.77
CA SER A 112 -24.43 -4.93 3.59
C SER A 112 -23.38 -5.09 2.48
N TRP A 113 -23.79 -4.89 1.24
CA TRP A 113 -22.85 -4.67 0.14
C TRP A 113 -22.37 -3.22 0.15
N GLN A 114 -21.23 -2.98 -0.48
CA GLN A 114 -20.61 -1.67 -0.61
C GLN A 114 -20.69 -1.15 -2.05
N ILE A 115 -20.90 0.16 -2.20
CA ILE A 115 -20.59 0.90 -3.42
C ILE A 115 -19.63 2.01 -3.05
N THR A 116 -18.45 1.99 -3.66
CA THR A 116 -17.47 3.09 -3.56
C THR A 116 -17.74 4.08 -4.67
N VAL A 117 -17.94 5.35 -4.30
CA VAL A 117 -18.09 6.47 -5.24
C VAL A 117 -16.84 7.33 -5.17
N TYR A 118 -16.18 7.55 -6.30
CA TYR A 118 -14.95 8.31 -6.41
C TYR A 118 -15.10 9.54 -7.30
N GLU A 119 -14.12 10.46 -7.23
CA GLU A 119 -14.14 11.71 -8.00
C GLU A 119 -14.30 11.43 -9.51
N ALA A 120 -15.17 12.19 -10.17
CA ALA A 120 -15.55 11.94 -11.56
C ALA A 120 -14.38 12.06 -12.54
N ASP A 121 -13.39 12.89 -12.22
CA ASP A 121 -12.18 13.16 -13.00
C ASP A 121 -10.94 12.41 -12.51
N PHE A 122 -11.11 11.47 -11.55
CA PHE A 122 -9.99 10.69 -11.05
C PHE A 122 -9.36 9.83 -12.14
N GLU A 123 -8.10 10.11 -12.41
CA GLU A 123 -7.25 9.31 -13.31
C GLU A 123 -5.89 9.06 -12.65
N THR A 124 -5.26 7.97 -13.03
CA THR A 124 -3.91 7.58 -12.61
C THR A 124 -2.94 7.63 -13.80
N PRO A 125 -1.63 7.79 -13.55
CA PRO A 125 -0.65 7.95 -14.63
C PRO A 125 -0.69 6.80 -15.63
N ALA A 126 -1.03 7.09 -16.89
CA ALA A 126 -1.11 6.10 -17.96
C ALA A 126 0.22 5.32 -18.17
N PRO A 127 1.43 5.91 -18.01
CA PRO A 127 2.67 5.18 -18.14
C PRO A 127 2.89 4.05 -17.13
N ILE A 128 2.13 4.03 -16.01
CA ILE A 128 2.23 2.98 -14.98
C ILE A 128 1.40 1.75 -15.34
N LYS A 129 0.27 1.94 -16.04
CA LYS A 129 -0.68 0.85 -16.33
C LYS A 129 -0.06 -0.25 -17.18
N GLY A 130 -0.23 -1.50 -16.73
CA GLY A 130 0.29 -2.69 -17.41
C GLY A 130 1.82 -2.83 -17.36
N LYS A 131 2.49 -2.17 -16.41
CA LYS A 131 3.93 -2.19 -16.24
C LYS A 131 4.37 -3.15 -15.15
N VAL A 132 5.63 -3.60 -15.23
CA VAL A 132 6.26 -4.49 -14.26
C VAL A 132 7.18 -3.69 -13.36
N PHE A 133 6.97 -3.83 -12.06
CA PHE A 133 7.81 -3.25 -11.01
C PHE A 133 8.81 -4.28 -10.47
N TYR A 134 9.92 -3.78 -9.97
CA TYR A 134 10.90 -4.55 -9.25
C TYR A 134 11.37 -3.76 -8.02
N GLN A 135 11.13 -4.31 -6.83
CA GLN A 135 11.52 -3.67 -5.57
C GLN A 135 12.96 -4.05 -5.21
N ILE A 136 13.76 -3.06 -4.87
CA ILE A 136 15.17 -3.22 -4.47
C ILE A 136 15.37 -2.69 -3.06
N PHE A 137 15.99 -3.51 -2.20
CA PHE A 137 16.63 -3.07 -0.96
C PHE A 137 18.09 -2.73 -1.30
N PRO A 138 18.46 -1.42 -1.42
CA PRO A 138 19.71 -1.01 -2.09
C PRO A 138 20.96 -1.61 -1.50
N ASP A 139 21.09 -1.63 -0.16
CA ASP A 139 22.25 -2.18 0.54
C ASP A 139 22.53 -3.66 0.25
N ARG A 140 21.48 -4.42 -0.09
CA ARG A 140 21.53 -5.88 -0.23
C ARG A 140 21.51 -6.36 -1.69
N PHE A 141 21.42 -5.47 -2.67
CA PHE A 141 21.20 -5.85 -4.06
C PHE A 141 22.49 -6.07 -4.86
N CYS A 142 23.31 -5.03 -5.03
CA CYS A 142 24.53 -5.10 -5.81
C CYS A 142 25.51 -4.00 -5.40
N GLU A 143 26.75 -4.37 -5.11
CA GLU A 143 27.85 -3.44 -4.89
C GLU A 143 28.46 -3.03 -6.24
N GLY A 144 28.51 -1.73 -6.50
CA GLY A 144 29.10 -1.16 -7.71
C GLY A 144 30.42 -0.43 -7.46
N VAL A 145 30.63 0.02 -6.22
CA VAL A 145 31.87 0.71 -5.80
C VAL A 145 32.51 -0.08 -4.66
N GLU A 146 33.68 -0.65 -4.92
CA GLU A 146 34.46 -1.37 -3.93
C GLU A 146 35.16 -0.41 -2.93
N ASN A 147 35.44 -0.90 -1.72
CA ASN A 147 36.23 -0.19 -0.69
C ASN A 147 35.69 1.21 -0.36
N LYS A 148 34.38 1.35 -0.22
CA LYS A 148 33.75 2.61 0.19
C LYS A 148 34.28 3.09 1.53
N PRO A 149 34.53 4.38 1.70
CA PRO A 149 34.80 4.93 3.01
C PRO A 149 33.54 4.74 3.89
N MET A 150 33.75 4.25 5.12
CA MET A 150 32.69 4.20 6.14
C MET A 150 32.59 5.57 6.80
N PRO A 151 31.55 6.36 6.55
CA PRO A 151 31.46 7.74 7.05
C PRO A 151 31.26 7.79 8.57
N PHE A 152 30.79 6.69 9.16
CA PHE A 152 30.49 6.59 10.58
C PHE A 152 31.14 5.32 11.15
N PRO A 153 31.83 5.41 12.30
CA PRO A 153 32.59 4.28 12.89
C PRO A 153 31.68 3.18 13.47
N ASP A 154 30.41 3.48 13.70
CA ASP A 154 29.38 2.58 14.23
C ASP A 154 28.67 1.76 13.16
N ARG A 155 28.92 2.00 11.88
CA ARG A 155 28.41 1.17 10.77
C ARG A 155 29.36 0.02 10.49
N LEU A 156 28.84 -1.20 10.45
CA LEU A 156 29.61 -2.43 10.31
C LEU A 156 29.47 -2.98 8.88
N TYR A 157 30.57 -2.91 8.13
CA TYR A 157 30.60 -3.43 6.77
C TYR A 157 30.87 -4.94 6.77
N GLN A 158 30.00 -5.69 6.11
CA GLN A 158 30.12 -7.13 5.89
C GLN A 158 30.98 -7.38 4.65
N ALA A 159 32.23 -7.83 4.87
CA ALA A 159 33.13 -8.21 3.79
C ALA A 159 32.66 -9.48 3.07
N ASP A 160 32.11 -10.44 3.81
CA ASP A 160 31.47 -11.63 3.25
C ASP A 160 30.02 -11.30 2.86
N LYS A 161 29.75 -11.27 1.56
CA LYS A 161 28.40 -11.00 1.00
C LYS A 161 27.41 -12.13 1.24
N HIS A 162 27.89 -13.29 1.68
CA HIS A 162 27.06 -14.46 2.05
C HIS A 162 26.91 -14.61 3.57
N ALA A 163 27.46 -13.69 4.35
CA ALA A 163 27.27 -13.69 5.80
C ALA A 163 25.78 -13.52 6.16
N GLU A 164 25.41 -14.11 7.28
CA GLU A 164 24.07 -13.88 7.82
C GLU A 164 23.92 -12.43 8.30
N PRO A 165 22.79 -11.75 7.99
CA PRO A 165 22.48 -10.47 8.61
C PRO A 165 22.41 -10.57 10.13
N PHE A 166 22.70 -9.49 10.84
CA PHE A 166 22.57 -9.45 12.29
C PHE A 166 21.10 -9.63 12.71
N TRP A 167 20.81 -10.74 13.36
CA TRP A 167 19.48 -11.06 13.84
C TRP A 167 19.38 -11.14 15.36
N GLN A 168 20.52 -11.30 16.05
CA GLN A 168 20.59 -11.37 17.50
C GLN A 168 20.37 -9.98 18.10
N PRO A 169 19.65 -9.88 19.22
CA PRO A 169 19.52 -8.63 19.93
C PRO A 169 20.87 -8.25 20.56
N ASN A 170 21.13 -6.95 20.69
CA ASN A 170 22.24 -6.43 21.46
C ASN A 170 22.04 -6.65 22.98
N GLU A 171 22.99 -6.20 23.83
CA GLU A 171 22.97 -6.38 25.28
C GLU A 171 21.71 -5.80 25.98
N VAL A 172 21.05 -4.82 25.35
CA VAL A 172 19.82 -4.20 25.85
C VAL A 172 18.54 -4.71 25.18
N GLY A 173 18.65 -5.74 24.33
CA GLY A 173 17.52 -6.38 23.66
C GLY A 173 17.07 -5.70 22.38
N GLY A 174 17.75 -4.66 21.90
CA GLY A 174 17.49 -3.98 20.64
C GLY A 174 18.22 -4.61 19.45
N HIS A 175 17.74 -4.36 18.24
CA HIS A 175 18.41 -4.71 16.99
C HIS A 175 19.06 -3.48 16.41
N LEU A 176 20.35 -3.55 16.07
CA LEU A 176 21.14 -2.37 15.69
C LEU A 176 20.84 -1.92 14.25
N ASN A 177 20.55 -2.86 13.33
CA ASN A 177 20.39 -2.58 11.89
C ASN A 177 21.59 -1.79 11.30
N GLU A 178 22.77 -2.09 11.77
CA GLU A 178 24.05 -1.39 11.45
C GLU A 178 25.00 -2.24 10.61
N ASP A 179 24.58 -3.44 10.19
CA ASP A 179 25.31 -4.32 9.28
C ASP A 179 24.99 -3.95 7.83
N TYR A 180 26.05 -3.61 7.07
CA TYR A 180 25.93 -3.18 5.67
C TYR A 180 26.65 -4.14 4.75
N PHE A 181 25.97 -4.52 3.65
CA PHE A 181 26.52 -5.42 2.62
C PHE A 181 27.07 -4.65 1.41
N GLY A 182 26.94 -3.34 1.40
CA GLY A 182 27.62 -2.47 0.45
C GLY A 182 26.97 -2.33 -0.90
N GLY A 183 25.73 -2.80 -1.11
CA GLY A 183 24.96 -2.46 -2.29
C GLY A 183 24.78 -0.94 -2.43
N ASP A 184 24.72 -0.42 -3.68
CA ASP A 184 24.72 1.01 -3.95
C ASP A 184 24.02 1.36 -5.27
N LEU A 185 23.84 2.67 -5.52
CA LEU A 185 23.23 3.19 -6.74
C LEU A 185 23.99 2.81 -8.00
N LYS A 186 25.33 2.71 -7.90
CA LYS A 186 26.18 2.27 -9.01
C LYS A 186 25.98 0.78 -9.33
N GLY A 187 25.80 -0.05 -8.33
CA GLY A 187 25.45 -1.46 -8.49
C GLY A 187 24.08 -1.64 -9.16
N ILE A 188 23.09 -0.84 -8.76
CA ILE A 188 21.79 -0.82 -9.45
C ILE A 188 21.96 -0.42 -10.91
N GLN A 189 22.78 0.62 -11.20
CA GLN A 189 23.08 1.05 -12.56
C GLN A 189 23.69 -0.07 -13.41
N ILE A 190 24.64 -0.84 -12.85
CA ILE A 190 25.28 -1.98 -13.53
C ILE A 190 24.26 -3.07 -13.88
N LYS A 191 23.21 -3.24 -13.07
CA LYS A 191 22.17 -4.26 -13.25
C LYS A 191 21.03 -3.82 -14.18
N LEU A 192 21.00 -2.60 -14.70
CA LEU A 192 19.93 -2.13 -15.59
C LEU A 192 19.72 -3.02 -16.83
N PRO A 193 20.78 -3.52 -17.54
CA PRO A 193 20.58 -4.44 -18.65
C PRO A 193 19.85 -5.73 -18.25
N TYR A 194 20.25 -6.33 -17.12
CA TYR A 194 19.61 -7.54 -16.56
C TYR A 194 18.13 -7.27 -16.21
N LEU A 195 17.83 -6.17 -15.52
CA LEU A 195 16.48 -5.78 -15.16
C LEU A 195 15.61 -5.55 -16.41
N ARG A 196 16.19 -4.95 -17.45
CA ARG A 196 15.48 -4.75 -18.74
C ARG A 196 15.20 -6.08 -19.45
N GLU A 197 16.14 -7.02 -19.43
CA GLU A 197 15.97 -8.36 -20.01
C GLU A 197 14.84 -9.12 -19.30
N MET A 198 14.70 -8.96 -17.99
CA MET A 198 13.57 -9.49 -17.20
C MET A 198 12.23 -8.82 -17.52
N GLY A 199 12.20 -7.73 -18.28
CA GLY A 199 10.98 -6.99 -18.61
C GLY A 199 10.56 -5.96 -17.56
N VAL A 200 11.45 -5.56 -16.66
CA VAL A 200 11.18 -4.53 -15.65
C VAL A 200 11.02 -3.16 -16.31
N ASP A 201 9.95 -2.46 -15.95
CA ASP A 201 9.65 -1.09 -16.42
C ASP A 201 9.86 -0.04 -15.31
N TYR A 202 9.71 -0.42 -14.04
CA TYR A 202 9.90 0.48 -12.90
C TYR A 202 10.66 -0.19 -11.77
N LEU A 203 11.59 0.56 -11.16
CA LEU A 203 12.21 0.19 -9.89
C LEU A 203 11.50 0.91 -8.76
N TYR A 204 11.10 0.19 -7.73
CA TYR A 204 10.77 0.75 -6.43
C TYR A 204 11.98 0.55 -5.52
N LEU A 205 12.61 1.62 -5.08
CA LEU A 205 13.75 1.60 -4.18
C LEU A 205 13.28 1.82 -2.74
N ASN A 206 13.60 0.90 -1.82
CA ASN A 206 13.56 1.20 -0.40
C ASN A 206 14.41 2.45 -0.09
N PRO A 207 14.24 3.11 1.08
CA PRO A 207 14.79 4.43 1.31
C PRO A 207 16.27 4.60 0.92
N ILE A 208 16.58 5.68 0.22
CA ILE A 208 17.94 6.03 -0.23
C ILE A 208 18.49 7.27 0.45
N PHE A 209 17.67 7.98 1.24
CA PHE A 209 18.08 9.21 1.91
C PHE A 209 19.07 8.90 3.04
N GLU A 210 19.91 9.87 3.38
CA GLU A 210 20.86 9.74 4.47
C GLU A 210 20.18 9.28 5.75
N ALA A 211 20.69 8.21 6.36
CA ALA A 211 20.19 7.62 7.58
C ALA A 211 21.28 6.78 8.26
N HIS A 212 21.08 6.36 9.50
CA HIS A 212 22.06 5.58 10.27
C HIS A 212 21.76 4.08 10.35
N SER A 213 20.63 3.61 9.82
CA SER A 213 20.32 2.19 9.71
C SER A 213 20.51 1.69 8.28
N ASN A 214 20.70 0.38 8.12
CA ASN A 214 20.80 -0.26 6.80
C ASN A 214 19.51 -0.17 6.00
N HIS A 215 18.32 -0.08 6.66
CA HIS A 215 17.01 0.06 6.04
C HIS A 215 16.65 1.52 5.69
N ARG A 216 17.26 2.49 6.35
CA ARG A 216 17.13 3.94 6.12
C ARG A 216 15.73 4.53 6.34
N TYR A 217 14.84 3.83 7.04
CA TYR A 217 13.54 4.39 7.45
C TYR A 217 13.67 5.45 8.56
N ASN A 218 14.78 5.51 9.26
CA ASN A 218 15.12 6.58 10.21
C ASN A 218 15.84 7.74 9.50
N THR A 219 15.16 8.39 8.55
CA THR A 219 15.74 9.45 7.71
C THR A 219 16.46 10.52 8.54
N ALA A 220 17.73 10.78 8.20
CA ALA A 220 18.56 11.80 8.82
C ALA A 220 18.65 13.10 8.01
N ASP A 221 18.64 13.00 6.68
CA ASP A 221 18.56 14.15 5.77
C ASP A 221 17.78 13.81 4.50
N TYR A 222 16.63 14.46 4.30
CA TYR A 222 15.75 14.24 3.13
C TYR A 222 16.34 14.76 1.82
N LEU A 223 17.35 15.61 1.84
CA LEU A 223 17.88 16.26 0.63
C LEU A 223 19.16 15.63 0.09
N ASN A 224 19.70 14.64 0.81
CA ASN A 224 20.92 13.95 0.44
C ASN A 224 20.71 12.44 0.35
N VAL A 225 21.35 11.82 -0.65
CA VAL A 225 21.52 10.36 -0.71
C VAL A 225 22.43 9.93 0.42
N ASP A 226 22.16 8.78 1.02
CA ASP A 226 23.05 8.16 2.01
C ASP A 226 24.44 7.93 1.41
N PRO A 227 25.52 8.38 2.07
CA PRO A 227 26.89 8.31 1.51
C PRO A 227 27.36 6.88 1.19
N LEU A 228 26.78 5.84 1.82
CA LEU A 228 27.08 4.44 1.46
C LEU A 228 26.41 3.99 0.16
N LEU A 229 25.34 4.69 -0.26
CA LEU A 229 24.67 4.41 -1.53
C LEU A 229 25.26 5.23 -2.68
N GLY A 230 25.84 6.39 -2.39
CA GLY A 230 26.40 7.31 -3.39
C GLY A 230 26.10 8.77 -3.10
N THR A 231 26.02 9.57 -4.12
CA THR A 231 25.75 11.01 -4.08
C THR A 231 24.42 11.35 -4.77
N ASN A 232 23.99 12.60 -4.64
CA ASN A 232 22.82 13.11 -5.37
C ASN A 232 23.05 13.03 -6.91
N GLU A 233 24.27 13.26 -7.37
CA GLU A 233 24.67 13.18 -8.77
C GLU A 233 24.67 11.72 -9.26
N ASP A 234 25.01 10.75 -8.40
CA ASP A 234 24.90 9.33 -8.72
C ASP A 234 23.42 8.92 -8.92
N PHE A 235 22.50 9.47 -8.12
CA PHE A 235 21.07 9.24 -8.31
C PHE A 235 20.56 9.85 -9.64
N GLU A 236 20.95 11.08 -9.96
CA GLU A 236 20.60 11.72 -11.24
C GLU A 236 21.14 10.91 -12.43
N THR A 237 22.38 10.41 -12.30
CA THR A 237 23.02 9.53 -13.28
C THR A 237 22.26 8.22 -13.43
N LEU A 238 21.90 7.57 -12.30
CA LEU A 238 21.10 6.35 -12.32
C LEU A 238 19.76 6.57 -13.02
N CYS A 239 19.04 7.66 -12.73
CA CYS A 239 17.78 8.00 -13.40
C CYS A 239 17.95 8.22 -14.90
N ALA A 240 19.02 8.92 -15.30
CA ALA A 240 19.34 9.18 -16.70
C ALA A 240 19.68 7.87 -17.46
N GLU A 241 20.45 6.99 -16.85
CA GLU A 241 20.79 5.69 -17.45
C GLU A 241 19.56 4.75 -17.49
N ALA A 242 18.79 4.65 -16.40
CA ALA A 242 17.57 3.84 -16.34
C ALA A 242 16.58 4.22 -17.46
N ARG A 243 16.44 5.52 -17.73
CA ARG A 243 15.57 6.02 -18.81
C ARG A 243 15.98 5.52 -20.19
N LYS A 244 17.28 5.27 -20.45
CA LYS A 244 17.74 4.70 -21.73
C LYS A 244 17.26 3.27 -21.92
N TYR A 245 17.02 2.56 -20.84
CA TYR A 245 16.42 1.21 -20.82
C TYR A 245 14.89 1.24 -20.70
N GLY A 246 14.27 2.43 -20.67
CA GLY A 246 12.83 2.57 -20.49
C GLY A 246 12.38 2.25 -19.06
N ILE A 247 13.27 2.37 -18.07
CA ILE A 247 13.01 2.07 -16.67
C ILE A 247 12.83 3.37 -15.89
N GLY A 248 11.70 3.51 -15.17
CA GLY A 248 11.45 4.59 -14.22
C GLY A 248 11.87 4.19 -12.79
N ILE A 249 12.06 5.18 -11.91
CA ILE A 249 12.47 4.94 -10.52
C ILE A 249 11.49 5.62 -9.58
N VAL A 250 10.85 4.84 -8.70
CA VAL A 250 9.97 5.30 -7.62
C VAL A 250 10.74 5.23 -6.30
N LEU A 251 10.71 6.31 -5.52
CA LEU A 251 11.39 6.44 -4.25
C LEU A 251 10.45 6.16 -3.07
N ASP A 252 11.02 5.76 -1.95
CA ASP A 252 10.31 5.63 -0.67
C ASP A 252 10.29 6.98 0.05
N GLY A 253 9.11 7.45 0.41
CA GLY A 253 8.86 8.71 1.12
C GLY A 253 8.45 8.44 2.56
N VAL A 254 9.40 8.49 3.48
CA VAL A 254 9.18 8.30 4.91
C VAL A 254 8.90 9.66 5.54
N PHE A 255 7.63 10.06 5.63
CA PHE A 255 7.24 11.42 6.05
C PHE A 255 6.48 11.46 7.38
N SER A 256 6.26 10.33 8.06
CA SER A 256 5.62 10.24 9.38
C SER A 256 6.58 10.44 10.55
N HIS A 257 7.88 10.19 10.34
CA HIS A 257 8.91 10.28 11.37
C HIS A 257 10.29 10.56 10.77
N THR A 258 11.26 10.89 11.62
CA THR A 258 12.68 11.01 11.25
C THR A 258 13.53 10.14 12.15
N GLY A 259 14.83 10.03 11.87
CA GLY A 259 15.77 9.48 12.84
C GLY A 259 15.95 10.38 14.06
N SER A 260 16.10 9.81 15.25
CA SER A 260 16.45 10.57 16.44
C SER A 260 17.78 11.31 16.30
N ASP A 261 18.67 10.75 15.50
CA ASP A 261 19.98 11.26 15.12
C ASP A 261 19.97 12.11 13.85
N SER A 262 18.78 12.43 13.30
CA SER A 262 18.65 13.26 12.11
C SER A 262 19.10 14.71 12.38
N ARG A 263 19.43 15.45 11.33
CA ARG A 263 19.72 16.89 11.42
C ARG A 263 18.55 17.71 11.92
N TYR A 264 17.33 17.20 11.77
CA TYR A 264 16.09 17.87 12.20
C TYR A 264 15.84 17.69 13.69
N PHE A 265 16.02 16.48 14.23
CA PHE A 265 15.84 16.17 15.65
C PHE A 265 17.14 16.26 16.46
N ASN A 266 18.19 15.58 16.02
CA ASN A 266 19.58 15.65 16.51
C ASN A 266 19.77 15.32 18.00
N ARG A 267 19.14 14.27 18.51
CA ARG A 267 19.32 13.83 19.91
C ARG A 267 20.78 13.45 20.19
N GLU A 268 21.41 12.72 19.32
CA GLU A 268 22.76 12.20 19.44
C GLU A 268 23.86 13.24 19.14
N GLY A 269 23.51 14.43 18.63
CA GLY A 269 24.46 15.51 18.37
C GLY A 269 25.34 15.34 17.15
N ARG A 270 24.95 14.48 16.20
CA ARG A 270 25.73 14.21 14.97
C ARG A 270 25.84 15.44 14.07
N TYR A 271 24.89 16.36 14.16
CA TYR A 271 24.81 17.62 13.39
C TYR A 271 25.13 18.87 14.25
N GLY A 272 25.98 18.72 15.26
CA GLY A 272 26.38 19.80 16.16
C GLY A 272 25.30 20.19 17.18
N GLU A 273 25.19 21.48 17.53
CA GLU A 273 24.30 21.96 18.60
C GLU A 273 22.85 22.24 18.11
N GLY A 274 22.60 22.15 16.81
CA GLY A 274 21.25 22.38 16.24
C GLY A 274 20.32 21.18 16.40
N GLY A 275 19.10 21.31 15.86
CA GLY A 275 18.06 20.29 15.89
C GLY A 275 17.06 20.47 17.01
N ALA A 276 15.86 19.88 16.80
CA ALA A 276 14.71 20.11 17.70
C ALA A 276 14.93 19.62 19.14
N TYR A 277 15.70 18.56 19.33
CA TYR A 277 15.94 18.00 20.66
C TYR A 277 16.92 18.87 21.47
N ARG A 278 18.00 19.33 20.84
CA ARG A 278 19.10 20.06 21.52
C ARG A 278 18.82 21.56 21.67
N ASP A 279 18.15 22.17 20.68
CA ASP A 279 17.87 23.60 20.69
C ASP A 279 16.36 23.85 20.72
N PRO A 280 15.84 24.36 21.86
CA PRO A 280 14.44 24.75 21.96
C PRO A 280 14.00 25.85 20.97
N ASN A 281 14.94 26.61 20.40
CA ASN A 281 14.69 27.65 19.42
C ASN A 281 14.92 27.16 17.97
N SER A 282 15.22 25.87 17.79
CA SER A 282 15.41 25.28 16.47
C SER A 282 14.20 25.56 15.57
N PRO A 283 14.41 25.88 14.28
CA PRO A 283 13.31 25.98 13.30
C PRO A 283 12.51 24.70 13.14
N TYR A 284 13.09 23.57 13.56
CA TYR A 284 12.46 22.25 13.52
C TYR A 284 11.70 21.90 14.81
N ARG A 285 11.77 22.75 15.85
CA ARG A 285 11.19 22.44 17.17
C ARG A 285 9.69 22.13 17.08
N SER A 286 8.97 22.88 16.28
CA SER A 286 7.51 22.73 16.09
C SER A 286 7.11 21.50 15.27
N TRP A 287 8.09 20.81 14.65
CA TRP A 287 7.81 19.59 13.89
C TRP A 287 7.49 18.39 14.80
N TYR A 288 7.90 18.46 16.07
CA TYR A 288 7.82 17.33 17.01
C TYR A 288 7.02 17.71 18.25
N ASP A 289 6.31 16.72 18.82
CA ASP A 289 5.57 16.89 20.06
C ASP A 289 6.44 16.48 21.26
N PHE A 290 6.83 17.46 22.07
CA PHE A 290 7.62 17.27 23.28
C PHE A 290 6.71 17.40 24.50
N ASP A 291 6.52 16.31 25.24
CA ASP A 291 5.69 16.28 26.44
C ASP A 291 6.21 15.20 27.41
N SER A 292 6.17 15.49 28.69
CA SER A 292 6.54 14.56 29.77
C SER A 292 5.61 13.32 29.88
N LYS A 293 4.45 13.35 29.21
CA LYS A 293 3.57 12.17 29.11
C LYS A 293 4.18 11.05 28.27
N TYR A 294 5.12 11.36 27.38
CA TYR A 294 5.83 10.38 26.58
C TYR A 294 7.03 9.83 27.35
N LYS A 295 7.27 8.53 27.22
CA LYS A 295 8.36 7.81 27.90
C LYS A 295 9.73 8.48 27.73
N ASP A 296 10.02 8.94 26.50
CA ASP A 296 11.31 9.50 26.11
C ASP A 296 11.30 11.05 26.08
N GLY A 297 10.19 11.67 26.55
CA GLY A 297 9.99 13.11 26.57
C GLY A 297 9.54 13.69 25.23
N TYR A 298 9.27 12.86 24.23
CA TYR A 298 8.73 13.23 22.92
C TYR A 298 7.92 12.10 22.32
N ARG A 299 7.01 12.43 21.42
CA ARG A 299 6.21 11.46 20.68
C ARG A 299 7.12 10.71 19.69
N SER A 300 7.03 9.39 19.68
CA SER A 300 7.79 8.52 18.78
C SER A 300 6.88 7.50 18.12
N TRP A 301 7.20 7.13 16.88
CA TRP A 301 6.45 6.17 16.09
C TRP A 301 6.43 4.81 16.81
N TRP A 302 5.24 4.35 17.17
CA TRP A 302 5.00 3.11 17.93
C TRP A 302 5.84 2.96 19.21
N GLY A 303 6.32 4.07 19.78
CA GLY A 303 7.16 4.08 20.98
C GLY A 303 8.64 3.73 20.76
N PHE A 304 9.08 3.69 19.50
CA PHE A 304 10.50 3.53 19.17
C PHE A 304 11.24 4.87 19.37
N GLU A 305 12.07 4.95 20.40
CA GLU A 305 12.81 6.18 20.73
C GLU A 305 13.71 6.71 19.62
N THR A 306 14.12 5.83 18.70
CA THR A 306 14.94 6.18 17.54
C THR A 306 14.14 6.80 16.38
N LEU A 307 12.82 6.84 16.48
CA LEU A 307 11.92 7.30 15.42
C LEU A 307 10.97 8.40 15.96
N PRO A 308 11.47 9.61 16.25
CA PRO A 308 10.62 10.74 16.65
C PRO A 308 9.61 11.05 15.55
N GLU A 309 8.32 11.00 15.92
CA GLU A 309 7.20 11.26 15.03
C GLU A 309 7.07 12.75 14.74
N VAL A 310 6.84 13.10 13.48
CA VAL A 310 6.61 14.49 13.08
C VAL A 310 5.12 14.83 13.14
N ASN A 311 4.81 16.11 13.20
CA ASN A 311 3.47 16.64 13.06
C ASN A 311 3.29 17.13 11.62
N GLU A 312 2.65 16.32 10.79
CA GLU A 312 2.40 16.55 9.37
C GLU A 312 1.43 17.72 9.10
N GLU A 313 0.82 18.29 10.15
CA GLU A 313 -0.01 19.50 10.07
C GLU A 313 0.80 20.77 10.28
N THR A 314 2.05 20.68 10.77
CA THR A 314 2.92 21.83 11.00
C THR A 314 3.24 22.55 9.69
N PRO A 315 2.87 23.83 9.51
CA PRO A 315 3.01 24.52 8.23
C PRO A 315 4.44 24.52 7.66
N SER A 316 5.46 24.67 8.50
CA SER A 316 6.86 24.65 8.05
C SER A 316 7.34 23.26 7.62
N TYR A 317 6.81 22.19 8.23
CA TYR A 317 7.09 20.82 7.77
C TYR A 317 6.39 20.54 6.44
N VAL A 318 5.12 20.89 6.36
CA VAL A 318 4.34 20.77 5.11
C VAL A 318 5.03 21.48 3.96
N GLU A 319 5.45 22.74 4.17
CA GLU A 319 6.17 23.53 3.16
C GLU A 319 7.51 22.89 2.79
N PHE A 320 8.25 22.38 3.77
CA PHE A 320 9.53 21.68 3.53
C PHE A 320 9.37 20.42 2.66
N ILE A 321 8.32 19.62 2.90
CA ILE A 321 8.07 18.40 2.12
C ILE A 321 7.41 18.74 0.78
N THR A 322 6.34 19.55 0.77
CA THR A 322 5.43 19.72 -0.37
C THR A 322 5.53 21.05 -1.10
N GLY A 323 6.26 22.02 -0.54
CA GLY A 323 6.45 23.34 -1.13
C GLY A 323 7.21 23.32 -2.45
N GLU A 324 7.18 24.41 -3.18
CA GLU A 324 7.98 24.57 -4.40
C GLU A 324 9.48 24.56 -4.05
N GLY A 325 10.22 23.64 -4.66
CA GLY A 325 11.63 23.38 -4.30
C GLY A 325 11.81 22.56 -3.02
N GLY A 326 10.74 22.09 -2.40
CA GLY A 326 10.77 21.17 -1.26
C GLY A 326 11.27 19.77 -1.63
N VAL A 327 11.17 18.84 -0.69
CA VAL A 327 11.71 17.48 -0.85
C VAL A 327 11.16 16.78 -2.08
N ILE A 328 9.83 16.79 -2.25
CA ILE A 328 9.16 16.13 -3.40
C ILE A 328 9.62 16.72 -4.72
N ASP A 329 9.58 18.04 -4.86
CA ASP A 329 10.03 18.74 -6.06
C ASP A 329 11.49 18.41 -6.40
N THR A 330 12.36 18.41 -5.39
CA THR A 330 13.79 18.15 -5.53
C THR A 330 14.04 16.78 -6.16
N TRP A 331 13.49 15.72 -5.62
CA TRP A 331 13.74 14.37 -6.11
C TRP A 331 13.06 14.05 -7.43
N LEU A 332 11.85 14.56 -7.65
CA LEU A 332 11.17 14.40 -8.94
C LEU A 332 11.91 15.14 -10.07
N ARG A 333 12.46 16.32 -9.79
CA ARG A 333 13.27 17.08 -10.77
C ARG A 333 14.63 16.43 -11.03
N ARG A 334 15.21 15.73 -10.05
CA ARG A 334 16.42 14.90 -10.20
C ARG A 334 16.17 13.64 -11.03
N GLY A 335 14.93 13.29 -11.31
CA GLY A 335 14.58 12.24 -12.26
C GLY A 335 13.72 11.12 -11.74
N ALA A 336 13.30 11.14 -10.47
CA ALA A 336 12.36 10.16 -9.92
C ALA A 336 11.04 10.17 -10.71
N ALA A 337 10.45 8.99 -10.88
CA ALA A 337 9.16 8.79 -11.53
C ALA A 337 7.97 8.93 -10.57
N GLY A 338 8.22 8.90 -9.25
CA GLY A 338 7.18 9.00 -8.24
C GLY A 338 7.68 8.67 -6.85
N PHE A 339 6.73 8.58 -5.92
CA PHE A 339 6.96 8.18 -4.54
C PHE A 339 6.00 7.08 -4.09
N ARG A 340 6.49 6.18 -3.24
CA ARG A 340 5.69 5.36 -2.35
C ARG A 340 5.70 6.02 -0.98
N LEU A 341 4.56 6.25 -0.37
CA LEU A 341 4.46 6.76 1.00
C LEU A 341 4.50 5.62 2.01
N ASP A 342 5.50 5.66 2.87
CA ASP A 342 5.63 4.81 4.04
C ASP A 342 4.46 5.07 4.99
N VAL A 343 3.90 3.98 5.57
CA VAL A 343 2.77 4.01 6.51
C VAL A 343 1.66 5.01 6.12
N ALA A 344 1.22 4.98 4.87
CA ALA A 344 0.28 5.97 4.33
C ALA A 344 -1.04 6.04 5.11
N ASP A 345 -1.44 4.97 5.77
CA ASP A 345 -2.62 4.94 6.62
C ASP A 345 -2.44 5.63 7.99
N GLU A 346 -1.21 6.00 8.33
CA GLU A 346 -0.90 6.81 9.52
C GLU A 346 -0.65 8.30 9.17
N LEU A 347 -0.64 8.68 7.89
CA LEU A 347 -0.55 10.08 7.45
C LEU A 347 -1.95 10.70 7.33
N PRO A 348 -2.19 11.95 7.77
CA PRO A 348 -3.47 12.64 7.56
C PRO A 348 -3.85 12.75 6.09
N ASP A 349 -5.14 12.59 5.75
CA ASP A 349 -5.61 12.70 4.35
C ASP A 349 -5.24 14.06 3.74
N GLU A 350 -5.35 15.13 4.52
CA GLU A 350 -5.03 16.50 4.11
C GLU A 350 -3.53 16.68 3.78
N PHE A 351 -2.65 15.94 4.46
CA PHE A 351 -1.22 15.90 4.13
C PHE A 351 -0.97 15.13 2.82
N ILE A 352 -1.60 13.97 2.67
CA ILE A 352 -1.52 13.16 1.45
C ILE A 352 -2.02 13.95 0.22
N GLU A 353 -3.09 14.74 0.35
CA GLU A 353 -3.59 15.62 -0.71
C GLU A 353 -2.56 16.71 -1.11
N LYS A 354 -1.83 17.26 -0.14
CA LYS A 354 -0.73 18.22 -0.42
C LYS A 354 0.45 17.54 -1.09
N VAL A 355 0.80 16.32 -0.65
CA VAL A 355 1.82 15.49 -1.29
C VAL A 355 1.44 15.22 -2.75
N ARG A 356 0.18 14.80 -3.02
CA ARG A 356 -0.32 14.62 -4.39
C ARG A 356 -0.18 15.89 -5.21
N THR A 357 -0.59 17.02 -4.64
CA THR A 357 -0.49 18.33 -5.33
C THR A 357 0.94 18.63 -5.72
N ALA A 358 1.91 18.41 -4.83
CA ALA A 358 3.32 18.61 -5.10
C ALA A 358 3.83 17.63 -6.19
N VAL A 359 3.47 16.37 -6.12
CA VAL A 359 3.83 15.35 -7.11
C VAL A 359 3.31 15.74 -8.49
N LYS A 360 2.01 16.07 -8.59
CA LYS A 360 1.36 16.40 -9.87
C LYS A 360 1.76 17.76 -10.43
N ARG A 361 2.25 18.68 -9.59
CA ARG A 361 2.85 19.96 -10.01
C ARG A 361 4.11 19.74 -10.85
N VAL A 362 4.94 18.74 -10.51
CA VAL A 362 6.15 18.42 -11.30
C VAL A 362 5.79 17.71 -12.60
N GLY A 363 4.78 16.83 -12.58
CA GLY A 363 4.29 16.17 -13.78
C GLY A 363 3.05 15.32 -13.49
N PRO A 364 2.02 15.35 -14.36
CA PRO A 364 0.81 14.54 -14.17
C PRO A 364 1.08 13.03 -14.30
N ASP A 365 2.19 12.66 -14.94
CA ASP A 365 2.70 11.30 -15.13
C ASP A 365 3.46 10.75 -13.90
N LYS A 366 3.74 11.60 -12.91
CA LYS A 366 4.41 11.18 -11.68
C LYS A 366 3.47 10.35 -10.80
N PHE A 367 3.99 9.24 -10.26
CA PHE A 367 3.21 8.24 -9.53
C PHE A 367 3.25 8.47 -8.02
N LEU A 368 2.11 8.31 -7.35
CA LEU A 368 2.00 8.38 -5.90
C LEU A 368 1.31 7.12 -5.36
N LEU A 369 2.11 6.22 -4.83
CA LEU A 369 1.70 4.97 -4.22
C LEU A 369 1.65 5.11 -2.70
N GLY A 370 0.72 4.45 -2.02
CA GLY A 370 0.69 4.38 -0.56
C GLY A 370 0.85 2.96 -0.03
N GLU A 371 1.48 2.83 1.14
CA GLU A 371 1.46 1.58 1.88
C GLU A 371 0.18 1.48 2.71
N VAL A 372 -0.66 0.49 2.42
CA VAL A 372 -1.86 0.14 3.17
C VAL A 372 -2.02 -1.37 3.16
N TRP A 373 -2.16 -1.98 4.35
CA TRP A 373 -2.10 -3.44 4.51
C TRP A 373 -3.44 -4.16 4.30
N GLU A 374 -4.56 -3.43 4.42
CA GLU A 374 -5.91 -3.96 4.29
C GLU A 374 -6.62 -3.35 3.07
N ASP A 375 -7.94 -3.56 2.96
CA ASP A 375 -8.77 -2.85 2.00
C ASP A 375 -8.72 -1.34 2.27
N ALA A 376 -8.07 -0.61 1.37
CA ALA A 376 -7.84 0.82 1.52
C ALA A 376 -9.13 1.66 1.49
N THR A 377 -10.23 1.14 0.96
CA THR A 377 -11.52 1.84 0.92
C THR A 377 -12.26 1.78 2.25
N THR A 378 -12.01 0.73 3.04
CA THR A 378 -12.69 0.51 4.32
C THR A 378 -11.81 0.87 5.52
N LYS A 379 -10.60 1.40 5.28
CA LYS A 379 -9.69 1.80 6.36
C LYS A 379 -10.28 2.92 7.20
N PHE A 380 -10.18 2.80 8.52
CA PHE A 380 -10.59 3.80 9.49
C PHE A 380 -9.35 4.31 10.24
N GLY A 381 -9.20 5.60 10.34
CA GLY A 381 -8.10 6.26 11.03
C GLY A 381 -8.44 7.73 11.30
N PHE A 382 -7.80 8.33 12.29
CA PHE A 382 -8.07 9.71 12.69
C PHE A 382 -9.57 9.95 12.99
N ASP A 383 -10.22 8.97 13.65
CA ASP A 383 -11.66 8.98 13.99
C ASP A 383 -12.60 9.14 12.78
N LYS A 384 -12.11 8.86 11.57
CA LYS A 384 -12.90 8.92 10.33
C LYS A 384 -12.53 7.82 9.34
N ARG A 385 -13.42 7.56 8.38
CA ARG A 385 -13.10 6.74 7.20
C ARG A 385 -12.08 7.47 6.35
N ARG A 386 -11.04 6.75 5.92
CA ARG A 386 -10.00 7.30 5.06
C ARG A 386 -10.54 7.51 3.64
N THR A 387 -10.16 8.62 3.02
CA THR A 387 -10.64 9.01 1.67
C THR A 387 -9.52 9.12 0.65
N TYR A 388 -8.29 8.77 1.04
CA TYR A 388 -7.07 8.97 0.26
C TYR A 388 -7.05 8.22 -1.08
N LEU A 389 -7.92 7.19 -1.30
CA LEU A 389 -8.01 6.44 -2.56
C LEU A 389 -9.17 6.90 -3.46
N LEU A 390 -9.95 7.90 -3.06
CA LEU A 390 -11.16 8.32 -3.77
C LEU A 390 -10.94 9.44 -4.82
N GLY A 391 -9.67 9.76 -5.13
CA GLY A 391 -9.31 10.64 -6.24
C GLY A 391 -8.48 11.88 -5.87
N LYS A 392 -8.43 12.30 -4.60
CA LYS A 392 -7.67 13.47 -4.14
C LYS A 392 -6.35 13.15 -3.45
N GLY A 393 -6.18 11.92 -2.98
CA GLY A 393 -5.01 11.46 -2.28
C GLY A 393 -4.06 10.66 -3.17
N LEU A 394 -3.95 9.37 -2.92
CA LEU A 394 -3.06 8.45 -3.61
C LEU A 394 -3.53 8.15 -5.05
N ASP A 395 -2.61 7.83 -5.94
CA ASP A 395 -2.94 7.20 -7.21
C ASP A 395 -3.37 5.74 -6.97
N SER A 396 -2.65 5.03 -6.11
CA SER A 396 -2.94 3.64 -5.75
C SER A 396 -2.24 3.23 -4.45
N VAL A 397 -2.37 1.94 -4.10
CA VAL A 397 -1.79 1.35 -2.90
C VAL A 397 -1.04 0.05 -3.19
N MET A 398 -0.17 -0.35 -2.24
CA MET A 398 0.41 -1.69 -2.19
C MET A 398 -0.70 -2.70 -1.87
N ASN A 399 -0.88 -3.71 -2.73
CA ASN A 399 -2.05 -4.60 -2.68
C ASN A 399 -1.80 -5.84 -1.81
N TYR A 400 -1.64 -5.64 -0.51
CA TYR A 400 -1.53 -6.73 0.47
C TYR A 400 -2.71 -7.70 0.44
N PRO A 401 -3.97 -7.27 0.21
CA PRO A 401 -5.08 -8.20 0.07
C PRO A 401 -4.87 -9.26 -1.01
N PHE A 402 -4.37 -8.87 -2.20
CA PHE A 402 -4.08 -9.83 -3.27
C PHE A 402 -2.93 -10.77 -2.91
N LYS A 403 -1.85 -10.24 -2.30
CA LYS A 403 -0.76 -11.06 -1.77
C LYS A 403 -1.30 -12.17 -0.86
N ASN A 404 -2.13 -11.79 0.13
CA ASN A 404 -2.67 -12.71 1.11
C ASN A 404 -3.61 -13.75 0.49
N ALA A 405 -4.45 -13.34 -0.46
CA ALA A 405 -5.35 -14.24 -1.19
C ALA A 405 -4.57 -15.26 -2.04
N VAL A 406 -3.58 -14.81 -2.82
CA VAL A 406 -2.80 -15.67 -3.72
C VAL A 406 -1.89 -16.62 -2.95
N LEU A 407 -1.16 -16.14 -1.93
CA LEU A 407 -0.34 -17.01 -1.07
C LEU A 407 -1.22 -18.04 -0.34
N GLY A 408 -2.36 -17.60 0.19
CA GLY A 408 -3.33 -18.50 0.82
C GLY A 408 -3.79 -19.61 -0.14
N PHE A 409 -4.10 -19.28 -1.39
CA PHE A 409 -4.53 -20.23 -2.41
C PHE A 409 -3.46 -21.29 -2.73
N VAL A 410 -2.23 -20.87 -3.01
CA VAL A 410 -1.16 -21.83 -3.33
C VAL A 410 -0.73 -22.66 -2.12
N CYS A 411 -1.03 -22.19 -0.91
CA CYS A 411 -0.88 -22.94 0.35
C CYS A 411 -2.11 -23.81 0.70
N GLY A 412 -3.13 -23.90 -0.17
CA GLY A 412 -4.25 -24.84 -0.01
C GLY A 412 -5.55 -24.23 0.49
N ARG A 413 -5.67 -22.90 0.55
CA ARG A 413 -6.96 -22.22 0.83
C ARG A 413 -7.97 -22.49 -0.28
N ASP A 414 -9.25 -22.52 0.08
CA ASP A 414 -10.35 -22.73 -0.85
C ASP A 414 -10.37 -21.69 -1.98
N ALA A 415 -10.56 -22.15 -3.22
CA ALA A 415 -10.55 -21.30 -4.40
C ALA A 415 -11.74 -20.32 -4.43
N GLY A 416 -12.92 -20.73 -3.94
CA GLY A 416 -14.11 -19.86 -3.88
C GLY A 416 -13.89 -18.71 -2.92
N GLN A 417 -13.33 -18.99 -1.74
CA GLN A 417 -12.99 -17.95 -0.75
C GLN A 417 -11.90 -17.00 -1.29
N THR A 418 -10.86 -17.54 -1.94
CA THR A 418 -9.81 -16.74 -2.57
C THR A 418 -10.38 -15.80 -3.62
N MET A 419 -11.29 -16.33 -4.48
CA MET A 419 -11.92 -15.52 -5.51
C MET A 419 -12.84 -14.43 -4.92
N THR A 420 -13.54 -14.74 -3.83
CA THR A 420 -14.35 -13.75 -3.10
C THR A 420 -13.50 -12.60 -2.59
N ASP A 421 -12.32 -12.88 -2.00
CA ASP A 421 -11.41 -11.85 -1.51
C ASP A 421 -10.88 -10.98 -2.66
N ILE A 422 -10.46 -11.59 -3.77
CA ILE A 422 -9.97 -10.86 -4.95
C ILE A 422 -11.07 -9.99 -5.56
N LEU A 423 -12.27 -10.54 -5.77
CA LEU A 423 -13.40 -9.81 -6.35
C LEU A 423 -13.88 -8.69 -5.44
N SER A 424 -13.78 -8.85 -4.11
CA SER A 424 -14.14 -7.76 -3.17
C SER A 424 -13.23 -6.54 -3.37
N ILE A 425 -11.93 -6.72 -3.50
CA ILE A 425 -11.01 -5.61 -3.80
C ILE A 425 -11.28 -5.02 -5.19
N CYS A 426 -11.54 -5.87 -6.21
CA CYS A 426 -11.90 -5.40 -7.54
C CYS A 426 -13.21 -4.59 -7.54
N GLU A 427 -14.16 -4.93 -6.68
CA GLU A 427 -15.42 -4.20 -6.53
C GLU A 427 -15.26 -2.89 -5.74
N HIS A 428 -14.41 -2.89 -4.71
CA HIS A 428 -14.27 -1.76 -3.80
C HIS A 428 -13.38 -0.65 -4.35
N TYR A 429 -12.32 -0.99 -5.08
CA TYR A 429 -11.35 0.01 -5.53
C TYR A 429 -11.85 0.78 -6.76
N PRO A 430 -11.65 2.11 -6.81
CA PRO A 430 -11.78 2.86 -8.05
C PRO A 430 -10.97 2.22 -9.17
N ALA A 431 -11.57 2.05 -10.35
CA ALA A 431 -10.90 1.38 -11.48
C ALA A 431 -9.53 2.02 -11.82
N PRO A 432 -9.34 3.37 -11.83
CA PRO A 432 -8.02 3.95 -12.05
C PRO A 432 -6.99 3.53 -11.01
N ALA A 433 -7.39 3.41 -9.72
CA ALA A 433 -6.50 2.98 -8.66
C ALA A 433 -6.19 1.48 -8.75
N LEU A 434 -7.19 0.66 -9.04
CA LEU A 434 -7.02 -0.78 -9.23
C LEU A 434 -6.05 -1.10 -10.38
N ASP A 435 -6.16 -0.37 -11.51
CA ASP A 435 -5.28 -0.54 -12.68
C ASP A 435 -3.79 -0.28 -12.38
N THR A 436 -3.49 0.40 -11.28
CA THR A 436 -2.12 0.76 -10.86
C THR A 436 -1.77 0.26 -9.46
N ALA A 437 -2.62 -0.61 -8.87
CA ALA A 437 -2.34 -1.24 -7.59
C ALA A 437 -1.10 -2.13 -7.68
N LEU A 438 -0.17 -1.99 -6.72
CA LEU A 438 1.09 -2.71 -6.74
C LEU A 438 0.88 -4.13 -6.19
N ASN A 439 0.84 -5.12 -7.06
CA ASN A 439 0.64 -6.53 -6.72
C ASN A 439 1.97 -7.24 -6.52
N PHE A 440 2.20 -7.83 -5.37
CA PHE A 440 3.45 -8.48 -5.00
C PHE A 440 3.19 -9.74 -4.16
N LEU A 441 4.23 -10.55 -3.95
CA LEU A 441 4.18 -11.73 -3.06
C LEU A 441 5.09 -11.57 -1.84
N SER A 442 6.19 -10.83 -1.98
CA SER A 442 7.13 -10.50 -0.91
C SER A 442 7.46 -9.01 -0.92
N THR A 443 7.85 -8.50 0.24
CA THR A 443 8.45 -7.17 0.42
C THR A 443 9.53 -7.26 1.51
N HIS A 444 10.22 -6.16 1.79
CA HIS A 444 11.16 -6.05 2.89
C HIS A 444 10.52 -6.18 4.29
N ASP A 445 9.19 -6.02 4.40
CA ASP A 445 8.42 -6.13 5.66
C ASP A 445 7.82 -7.51 5.90
N THR A 446 7.94 -8.42 4.94
CA THR A 446 7.33 -9.74 5.01
C THR A 446 8.34 -10.84 4.79
N GLU A 447 8.00 -12.06 5.19
CA GLU A 447 8.78 -13.23 4.81
C GLU A 447 8.85 -13.38 3.29
N ARG A 448 9.93 -13.97 2.78
CA ARG A 448 10.04 -14.36 1.39
C ARG A 448 8.88 -15.29 0.99
N ALA A 449 8.28 -15.08 -0.16
CA ALA A 449 7.15 -15.88 -0.62
C ALA A 449 7.50 -17.38 -0.69
N LEU A 450 8.71 -17.74 -1.13
CA LEU A 450 9.17 -19.12 -1.15
C LEU A 450 9.18 -19.74 0.25
N THR A 451 9.62 -19.00 1.28
CA THR A 451 9.60 -19.46 2.66
C THR A 451 8.16 -19.69 3.15
N VAL A 452 7.25 -18.76 2.87
CA VAL A 452 5.82 -18.90 3.23
C VAL A 452 5.18 -20.13 2.58
N ILE A 453 5.55 -20.41 1.32
CA ILE A 453 4.97 -21.52 0.53
C ILE A 453 5.56 -22.88 0.92
N ALA A 454 6.85 -22.93 1.21
CA ALA A 454 7.62 -24.19 1.30
C ALA A 454 8.00 -24.59 2.73
N ASP A 455 7.91 -23.68 3.71
CA ASP A 455 8.25 -23.91 5.10
C ASP A 455 7.01 -23.85 6.01
N GLU A 456 7.16 -24.25 7.26
CA GLU A 456 6.11 -24.08 8.25
C GLU A 456 6.05 -22.60 8.71
N PRO A 457 4.83 -22.07 8.96
CA PRO A 457 4.67 -20.69 9.39
C PRO A 457 5.37 -20.42 10.74
N ALA A 458 5.92 -19.21 10.89
CA ALA A 458 6.60 -18.81 12.13
C ALA A 458 5.68 -18.88 13.37
N ASN A 459 4.38 -18.59 13.22
CA ASN A 459 3.37 -18.68 14.29
C ASN A 459 3.81 -17.96 15.58
N GLY A 460 4.41 -16.78 15.46
CA GLY A 460 4.92 -15.97 16.57
C GLY A 460 6.25 -16.43 17.15
N ARG A 461 6.89 -17.46 16.58
CA ARG A 461 8.26 -17.85 16.94
C ARG A 461 9.24 -16.76 16.51
N GLY A 462 10.19 -16.44 17.38
CA GLY A 462 11.11 -15.31 17.22
C GLY A 462 12.21 -15.55 16.21
N ARG A 463 13.08 -14.54 16.07
CA ARG A 463 14.20 -14.50 15.10
C ARG A 463 15.19 -15.64 15.23
N GLU A 464 15.43 -16.18 16.45
CA GLU A 464 16.28 -17.35 16.68
C GLU A 464 15.76 -18.59 15.94
N TRP A 465 14.44 -18.81 15.97
CA TRP A 465 13.83 -19.89 15.23
C TRP A 465 13.90 -19.63 13.71
N GLN A 466 13.64 -18.39 13.27
CA GLN A 466 13.68 -18.01 11.87
C GLN A 466 15.10 -18.15 11.27
N SER A 467 16.14 -17.78 12.03
CA SER A 467 17.54 -17.86 11.57
C SER A 467 18.02 -19.29 11.31
N GLY A 468 17.43 -20.27 11.98
CA GLY A 468 17.72 -21.68 11.76
C GLY A 468 16.95 -22.32 10.59
N ARG A 469 16.12 -21.57 9.84
CA ARG A 469 15.31 -22.10 8.76
C ARG A 469 16.00 -22.00 7.41
N CYS A 470 15.97 -23.08 6.65
CA CYS A 470 16.47 -23.13 5.30
C CYS A 470 15.60 -24.10 4.48
N VAL A 471 14.97 -23.60 3.42
CA VAL A 471 14.16 -24.41 2.52
C VAL A 471 15.08 -25.12 1.54
N THR A 472 15.10 -26.45 1.56
CA THR A 472 15.98 -27.30 0.73
C THR A 472 15.27 -28.58 0.27
N GLY A 473 15.89 -29.31 -0.68
CA GLY A 473 15.40 -30.61 -1.14
C GLY A 473 14.02 -30.55 -1.80
N ASP A 474 13.18 -31.54 -1.55
CA ASP A 474 11.86 -31.67 -2.18
C ASP A 474 10.93 -30.49 -1.84
N ALA A 475 11.05 -29.92 -0.62
CA ALA A 475 10.28 -28.74 -0.21
C ALA A 475 10.63 -27.51 -1.06
N TYR A 476 11.92 -27.33 -1.39
CA TYR A 476 12.37 -26.25 -2.29
C TYR A 476 11.80 -26.44 -3.70
N GLU A 477 11.91 -27.63 -4.28
CA GLU A 477 11.43 -27.91 -5.63
C GLU A 477 9.91 -27.73 -5.75
N GLU A 478 9.13 -28.25 -4.80
CA GLU A 478 7.69 -28.05 -4.77
C GLU A 478 7.34 -26.58 -4.53
N GLY A 479 8.06 -25.92 -3.62
CA GLY A 479 7.89 -24.51 -3.32
C GLY A 479 8.11 -23.62 -4.56
N MET A 480 9.15 -23.90 -5.35
CA MET A 480 9.43 -23.20 -6.60
C MET A 480 8.32 -23.36 -7.66
N LEU A 481 7.71 -24.55 -7.75
CA LEU A 481 6.56 -24.73 -8.64
C LEU A 481 5.36 -23.89 -8.20
N LYS A 482 5.03 -23.91 -6.91
CA LYS A 482 3.95 -23.10 -6.33
C LYS A 482 4.23 -21.60 -6.45
N LEU A 483 5.48 -21.16 -6.25
CA LEU A 483 5.89 -19.76 -6.41
C LEU A 483 5.66 -19.27 -7.83
N ARG A 484 6.03 -20.06 -8.83
CA ARG A 484 5.75 -19.77 -10.26
C ARG A 484 4.26 -19.66 -10.54
N MET A 485 3.43 -20.54 -9.93
CA MET A 485 1.97 -20.44 -10.04
C MET A 485 1.44 -19.14 -9.41
N ALA A 486 1.94 -18.79 -8.22
CA ALA A 486 1.56 -17.56 -7.53
C ALA A 486 1.90 -16.31 -8.36
N TYR A 487 3.10 -16.24 -8.92
CA TYR A 487 3.47 -15.14 -9.83
C TYR A 487 2.64 -15.15 -11.11
N ALA A 488 2.33 -16.29 -11.71
CA ALA A 488 1.44 -16.36 -12.88
C ALA A 488 0.07 -15.74 -12.57
N ILE A 489 -0.48 -15.99 -11.38
CA ILE A 489 -1.73 -15.35 -10.94
C ILE A 489 -1.54 -13.85 -10.78
N ILE A 490 -0.51 -13.39 -10.05
CA ILE A 490 -0.23 -11.96 -9.80
C ILE A 490 -0.08 -11.18 -11.12
N TYR A 491 0.57 -11.76 -12.13
CA TYR A 491 0.76 -11.12 -13.44
C TYR A 491 -0.52 -11.05 -14.28
N THR A 492 -1.56 -11.78 -13.92
CA THR A 492 -2.85 -11.81 -14.64
C THR A 492 -3.98 -11.09 -13.92
N LEU A 493 -3.77 -10.68 -12.66
CA LEU A 493 -4.73 -9.87 -11.90
C LEU A 493 -4.67 -8.40 -12.31
N PRO A 494 -5.76 -7.63 -12.11
CA PRO A 494 -5.74 -6.18 -12.29
C PRO A 494 -4.66 -5.53 -11.42
N GLY A 495 -4.00 -4.50 -11.93
CA GLY A 495 -2.91 -3.79 -11.26
C GLY A 495 -1.57 -3.98 -11.96
N VAL A 496 -0.49 -3.70 -11.27
CA VAL A 496 0.89 -3.80 -11.77
C VAL A 496 1.69 -4.80 -10.92
N PRO A 497 2.23 -5.87 -11.51
CA PRO A 497 3.02 -6.84 -10.76
C PRO A 497 4.35 -6.25 -10.30
N CYS A 498 4.77 -6.64 -9.10
CA CYS A 498 6.06 -6.27 -8.51
C CYS A 498 6.78 -7.51 -7.99
N LEU A 499 8.02 -7.69 -8.42
CA LEU A 499 8.92 -8.69 -7.84
C LEU A 499 9.76 -8.01 -6.76
N TYR A 500 9.97 -8.69 -5.67
CA TYR A 500 10.96 -8.31 -4.67
C TYR A 500 12.30 -8.95 -5.02
N TYR A 501 13.39 -8.19 -5.05
CA TYR A 501 14.70 -8.68 -5.48
C TYR A 501 15.05 -10.04 -4.87
N GLY A 502 15.51 -10.98 -5.70
CA GLY A 502 15.85 -12.33 -5.31
C GLY A 502 14.66 -13.31 -5.23
N ASP A 503 13.48 -12.92 -5.64
CA ASP A 503 12.33 -13.83 -5.78
C ASP A 503 12.23 -14.43 -7.20
N GLU A 504 13.03 -13.91 -8.17
CA GLU A 504 13.12 -14.36 -9.56
C GLU A 504 13.89 -15.69 -9.79
#